data_3d825b1fbe7b52cd2ec597d2675b9cb4
#
_entry.id   3d825b1fbe7b52cd2ec597d2675b9cb4
#
_cell.length_a   1.000
_cell.length_b   1.000
_cell.length_c   1.000
_cell.angle_alpha   90.00
_cell.angle_beta   90.00
_cell.angle_gamma   90.00
#
_symmetry.space_group_name_H-M   'P 1'
#
loop_
_entity.id
_entity.type
_entity.pdbx_description
1 polymer ?
#
loop_
_entity_poly.entity_id
_entity_poly.type
_entity_poly.pdbx_seq_one_letter_code
_entity_poly.pdbx_strand_id
1 'polypeptide(L)'
;DSWMEEVIKLCGRELVRAQIAICGMSTWSDAASSHSHSSARQLYSALANKCCHVGCTKRSLARFCGSGGSGDKTHTCPPCPAPELLGGPSVFLFPPKPKDTLMISRTPEVTCVVVDVSHEDPEVKFNWYVDGVEVHNAKTKPREEQYNSTYRVVSVLTVLHQDWLNGKEYKCKVSNKALPAPIEKTISKAKGQPREPQVYTLPPSREEMTKNQVSLTCLVKGFYPSDIAVEWESNGQPENNYKTTPPVLDSDGSFFLYSKLTVDKSRWQQGNVFSCSVMHEALHNHYTQKSLSLSPGK
;
A
#
# COMPACT_ATOMS: atom_id res chain seq x y z
N ASP A 1 14.17 -2.90 -42.89
CA ASP A 1 14.94 -3.41 -41.72
C ASP A 1 15.40 -2.31 -40.74
N SER A 2 15.41 -1.05 -41.15
CA SER A 2 15.85 0.04 -40.29
C SER A 2 14.92 0.24 -39.07
N TRP A 3 13.63 -0.06 -39.20
CA TRP A 3 12.64 0.02 -38.10
C TRP A 3 12.95 -0.92 -36.92
N MET A 4 13.53 -2.09 -37.20
CA MET A 4 13.90 -3.06 -36.14
C MET A 4 15.15 -2.65 -35.35
N GLU A 5 16.00 -1.82 -35.93
CA GLU A 5 17.21 -1.28 -35.28
C GLU A 5 16.96 0.00 -34.51
N GLU A 6 15.74 0.52 -34.55
CA GLU A 6 15.37 1.69 -33.78
C GLU A 6 15.51 1.42 -32.28
N VAL A 7 16.25 2.30 -31.60
CA VAL A 7 16.42 2.23 -30.14
C VAL A 7 15.24 2.89 -29.47
N ILE A 8 14.57 2.14 -28.59
CA ILE A 8 13.46 2.63 -27.78
C ILE A 8 13.86 2.63 -26.33
N LYS A 9 13.34 3.60 -25.57
CA LYS A 9 13.51 3.67 -24.11
C LYS A 9 12.12 3.77 -23.50
N LEU A 10 11.58 2.63 -23.06
CA LEU A 10 10.22 2.50 -22.58
C LEU A 10 10.19 1.67 -21.30
N CYS A 11 9.32 2.06 -20.37
CA CYS A 11 9.11 1.40 -19.08
C CYS A 11 7.68 0.91 -18.92
N GLY A 12 7.48 -0.06 -18.04
CA GLY A 12 6.16 -0.51 -17.61
C GLY A 12 5.20 -0.81 -18.76
N ARG A 13 4.05 -0.16 -18.75
CA ARG A 13 2.97 -0.39 -19.74
C ARG A 13 3.35 -0.01 -21.18
N GLU A 14 4.16 1.01 -21.36
CA GLU A 14 4.61 1.43 -22.69
C GLU A 14 5.52 0.39 -23.32
N LEU A 15 6.40 -0.21 -22.53
CA LEU A 15 7.25 -1.31 -22.99
C LEU A 15 6.41 -2.52 -23.40
N VAL A 16 5.38 -2.85 -22.62
CA VAL A 16 4.47 -3.95 -22.95
C VAL A 16 3.69 -3.68 -24.24
N ARG A 17 3.21 -2.45 -24.43
CA ARG A 17 2.55 -2.05 -25.70
C ARG A 17 3.48 -2.19 -26.90
N ALA A 18 4.73 -1.77 -26.75
CA ALA A 18 5.73 -1.92 -27.79
C ALA A 18 6.01 -3.40 -28.09
N GLN A 19 6.09 -4.24 -27.07
CA GLN A 19 6.26 -5.69 -27.22
C GLN A 19 5.10 -6.33 -28.00
N ILE A 20 3.86 -5.96 -27.64
CA ILE A 20 2.66 -6.45 -28.36
C ILE A 20 2.66 -5.99 -29.81
N ALA A 21 3.02 -4.74 -30.08
CA ALA A 21 3.10 -4.22 -31.45
C ALA A 21 4.17 -4.92 -32.30
N ILE A 22 5.28 -5.30 -31.69
CA ILE A 22 6.38 -6.01 -32.37
C ILE A 22 6.05 -7.48 -32.63
N CYS A 23 5.44 -8.17 -31.66
CA CYS A 23 5.14 -9.60 -31.72
C CYS A 23 3.79 -9.92 -32.37
N GLY A 24 2.86 -8.97 -32.42
CA GLY A 24 1.45 -9.27 -32.68
C GLY A 24 0.75 -9.89 -31.48
N MET A 25 -0.57 -9.72 -31.39
CA MET A 25 -1.34 -10.14 -30.20
C MET A 25 -1.39 -11.66 -29.97
N SER A 26 -1.19 -12.46 -31.00
CA SER A 26 -1.34 -13.93 -30.94
C SER A 26 -0.11 -14.69 -30.48
N THR A 27 1.07 -14.05 -30.47
CA THR A 27 2.36 -14.75 -30.23
C THR A 27 2.97 -14.42 -28.87
N TRP A 28 2.43 -13.45 -28.15
CA TRP A 28 2.98 -13.06 -26.85
C TRP A 28 2.50 -13.96 -25.70
N SER A 29 1.29 -14.52 -25.80
CA SER A 29 0.73 -15.42 -24.81
C SER A 29 1.53 -16.72 -24.63
N ASP A 30 2.16 -17.22 -25.70
CA ASP A 30 2.90 -18.49 -25.67
C ASP A 30 4.28 -18.35 -25.00
N ALA A 31 4.92 -17.20 -25.11
CA ALA A 31 6.22 -16.95 -24.48
C ALA A 31 6.14 -16.72 -22.96
N ALA A 32 4.99 -16.25 -22.46
CA ALA A 32 4.76 -16.00 -21.05
C ALA A 32 4.22 -17.22 -20.29
N SER A 33 3.65 -18.20 -20.98
CA SER A 33 2.98 -19.36 -20.41
C SER A 33 3.75 -20.68 -20.44
N SER A 34 4.92 -20.73 -21.11
CA SER A 34 5.74 -21.95 -21.09
C SER A 34 6.35 -22.17 -19.70
N HIS A 35 5.83 -23.16 -19.01
CA HIS A 35 6.23 -23.61 -17.67
C HIS A 35 7.65 -24.24 -17.57
N SER A 36 8.48 -24.09 -18.57
CA SER A 36 9.84 -24.58 -18.51
C SER A 36 10.81 -23.43 -18.80
N HIS A 37 11.42 -22.94 -17.78
CA HIS A 37 12.65 -22.14 -17.73
C HIS A 37 12.51 -20.83 -16.92
N SER A 38 12.88 -20.94 -15.64
CA SER A 38 13.29 -19.82 -14.80
C SER A 38 14.29 -18.86 -15.51
N SER A 39 15.05 -19.37 -16.47
CA SER A 39 16.02 -18.61 -17.24
C SER A 39 15.37 -17.61 -18.24
N ALA A 40 14.27 -17.97 -18.90
CA ALA A 40 13.61 -17.10 -19.87
C ALA A 40 12.93 -15.90 -19.20
N ARG A 41 12.33 -16.08 -18.02
CA ARG A 41 11.77 -14.99 -17.20
C ARG A 41 12.84 -14.03 -16.71
N GLN A 42 13.99 -14.55 -16.29
CA GLN A 42 15.12 -13.73 -15.85
C GLN A 42 15.71 -12.91 -16.99
N LEU A 43 15.86 -13.52 -18.19
CA LEU A 43 16.34 -12.83 -19.38
C LEU A 43 15.39 -11.73 -19.84
N TYR A 44 14.07 -11.97 -19.82
CA TYR A 44 13.08 -10.95 -20.16
C TYR A 44 13.07 -9.81 -19.12
N SER A 45 13.15 -10.11 -17.84
CA SER A 45 13.23 -9.11 -16.77
C SER A 45 14.49 -8.24 -16.91
N ALA A 46 15.63 -8.83 -17.22
CA ALA A 46 16.87 -8.11 -17.46
C ALA A 46 16.79 -7.21 -18.70
N LEU A 47 16.18 -7.69 -19.79
CA LEU A 47 15.96 -6.89 -20.99
C LEU A 47 14.97 -5.76 -20.74
N ALA A 48 13.87 -6.01 -20.04
CA ALA A 48 12.87 -5.00 -19.66
C ALA A 48 13.51 -3.88 -18.84
N ASN A 49 14.36 -4.23 -17.88
CA ASN A 49 15.11 -3.27 -17.08
C ASN A 49 16.07 -2.44 -17.94
N LYS A 50 16.80 -3.08 -18.85
CA LYS A 50 17.67 -2.41 -19.82
C LYS A 50 16.88 -1.43 -20.70
N CYS A 51 15.74 -1.87 -21.26
CA CYS A 51 14.89 -1.04 -22.12
C CYS A 51 14.38 0.20 -21.39
N CYS A 52 14.08 0.07 -20.09
CA CYS A 52 13.59 1.16 -19.27
C CYS A 52 14.69 2.19 -18.92
N HIS A 53 15.87 1.75 -18.54
CA HIS A 53 16.92 2.63 -18.02
C HIS A 53 17.94 3.09 -19.05
N VAL A 54 18.31 2.21 -19.97
CA VAL A 54 19.37 2.47 -20.95
C VAL A 54 18.83 2.63 -22.37
N GLY A 55 17.83 1.82 -22.72
CA GLY A 55 17.28 1.68 -24.06
C GLY A 55 17.61 0.33 -24.68
N CYS A 56 16.77 -0.12 -25.59
CA CYS A 56 16.97 -1.37 -26.37
C CYS A 56 16.42 -1.21 -27.77
N THR A 57 16.85 -2.08 -28.70
CA THR A 57 16.31 -2.12 -30.06
C THR A 57 15.02 -2.94 -30.10
N LYS A 58 14.13 -2.61 -31.03
CA LYS A 58 12.92 -3.41 -31.30
C LYS A 58 13.29 -4.86 -31.65
N ARG A 59 14.40 -5.09 -32.30
CA ARG A 59 14.94 -6.43 -32.57
C ARG A 59 15.24 -7.22 -31.30
N SER A 60 15.75 -6.57 -30.27
CA SER A 60 16.01 -7.20 -28.98
C SER A 60 14.72 -7.69 -28.31
N LEU A 61 13.65 -6.92 -28.44
CA LEU A 61 12.31 -7.30 -27.94
C LEU A 61 11.69 -8.42 -28.78
N ALA A 62 11.88 -8.39 -30.10
CA ALA A 62 11.34 -9.40 -31.01
C ALA A 62 11.85 -10.83 -30.72
N ARG A 63 13.02 -10.98 -30.07
CA ARG A 63 13.56 -12.29 -29.66
C ARG A 63 12.67 -13.00 -28.62
N PHE A 64 11.80 -12.30 -27.96
CA PHE A 64 10.84 -12.84 -26.98
C PHE A 64 9.44 -13.05 -27.59
N CYS A 65 9.26 -12.83 -28.88
CA CYS A 65 8.07 -13.25 -29.59
C CYS A 65 8.05 -14.77 -29.70
N GLY A 66 6.91 -15.42 -29.41
CA GLY A 66 6.76 -16.87 -29.62
C GLY A 66 6.93 -17.20 -31.09
N SER A 67 7.73 -18.21 -31.39
CA SER A 67 7.86 -18.73 -32.75
C SER A 67 6.57 -19.43 -33.16
N GLY A 68 5.82 -18.83 -34.09
CA GLY A 68 4.68 -19.47 -34.74
C GLY A 68 5.14 -20.69 -35.55
N GLY A 69 5.35 -21.80 -34.87
CA GLY A 69 5.55 -23.13 -35.49
C GLY A 69 4.20 -23.79 -35.67
N SER A 70 3.88 -24.09 -36.91
CA SER A 70 2.73 -24.88 -37.31
C SER A 70 2.71 -26.24 -36.62
N GLY A 71 1.57 -26.62 -36.04
CA GLY A 71 1.23 -28.03 -35.75
C GLY A 71 1.09 -28.35 -34.29
N ASP A 72 -0.04 -28.32 -33.77
CA ASP A 72 -0.86 -29.37 -33.18
C ASP A 72 -1.99 -28.76 -32.36
N LYS A 73 -3.19 -29.02 -32.85
CA LYS A 73 -4.43 -28.61 -32.17
C LYS A 73 -4.74 -29.69 -31.15
N THR A 74 -4.35 -29.56 -29.90
CA THR A 74 -5.00 -30.19 -28.76
C THR A 74 -4.26 -29.91 -27.45
N HIS A 75 -4.15 -28.66 -27.04
CA HIS A 75 -4.02 -28.36 -25.63
C HIS A 75 -4.87 -27.12 -25.35
N THR A 76 -6.00 -27.32 -24.68
CA THR A 76 -6.76 -26.27 -24.05
C THR A 76 -5.87 -25.59 -23.02
N CYS A 77 -5.24 -24.48 -23.41
CA CYS A 77 -4.60 -23.58 -22.45
C CYS A 77 -5.64 -23.16 -21.40
N PRO A 78 -5.29 -23.16 -20.12
CA PRO A 78 -6.11 -22.42 -19.15
C PRO A 78 -6.27 -21.00 -19.69
N PRO A 79 -7.44 -20.36 -19.50
CA PRO A 79 -7.67 -19.04 -20.04
C PRO A 79 -6.52 -18.14 -19.66
N CYS A 80 -5.83 -17.60 -20.67
CA CYS A 80 -4.79 -16.60 -20.47
C CYS A 80 -5.39 -15.52 -19.57
N PRO A 81 -4.67 -15.00 -18.56
CA PRO A 81 -5.13 -13.80 -17.89
C PRO A 81 -5.39 -12.77 -18.97
N ALA A 82 -6.64 -12.36 -19.05
CA ALA A 82 -7.17 -11.64 -20.18
C ALA A 82 -6.33 -10.38 -20.48
N PRO A 83 -6.28 -9.92 -21.73
CA PRO A 83 -5.56 -8.69 -22.13
C PRO A 83 -5.98 -7.44 -21.35
N GLU A 84 -6.94 -7.56 -20.50
CA GLU A 84 -7.55 -6.58 -19.61
C GLU A 84 -6.57 -5.90 -18.64
N LEU A 85 -5.48 -6.57 -18.28
CA LEU A 85 -4.46 -6.01 -17.37
C LEU A 85 -3.49 -5.04 -18.05
N LEU A 86 -3.57 -4.87 -19.38
CA LEU A 86 -2.54 -4.18 -20.15
C LEU A 86 -2.88 -2.74 -20.55
N GLY A 87 -4.00 -2.17 -20.13
CA GLY A 87 -4.37 -0.81 -20.52
C GLY A 87 -5.66 -0.27 -19.90
N GLY A 88 -6.38 -1.08 -19.11
CA GLY A 88 -7.60 -0.69 -18.43
C GLY A 88 -7.36 -0.07 -17.05
N PRO A 89 -8.45 0.34 -16.36
CA PRO A 89 -8.38 0.86 -14.99
C PRO A 89 -7.77 -0.15 -14.02
N SER A 90 -7.08 0.37 -13.01
CA SER A 90 -6.57 -0.40 -11.86
C SER A 90 -7.32 -0.01 -10.61
N VAL A 91 -7.57 -0.98 -9.73
CA VAL A 91 -8.34 -0.78 -8.50
C VAL A 91 -7.48 -1.07 -7.29
N PHE A 92 -7.50 -0.16 -6.32
CA PHE A 92 -6.80 -0.28 -5.05
C PHE A 92 -7.77 -0.06 -3.89
N LEU A 93 -7.70 -0.91 -2.88
CA LEU A 93 -8.55 -0.84 -1.71
C LEU A 93 -7.69 -0.58 -0.47
N PHE A 94 -8.00 0.47 0.27
CA PHE A 94 -7.25 0.93 1.43
C PHE A 94 -8.03 0.74 2.72
N PRO A 95 -7.37 0.27 3.78
CA PRO A 95 -8.00 0.11 5.08
C PRO A 95 -8.26 1.45 5.76
N PRO A 96 -9.12 1.47 6.80
CA PRO A 96 -9.28 2.66 7.63
C PRO A 96 -8.00 2.94 8.42
N LYS A 97 -7.83 4.20 8.80
CA LYS A 97 -6.72 4.61 9.67
C LYS A 97 -6.89 3.98 11.07
N PRO A 98 -5.82 3.46 11.69
CA PRO A 98 -5.91 2.81 13.00
C PRO A 98 -6.58 3.68 14.06
N LYS A 99 -6.23 4.95 14.14
CA LYS A 99 -6.81 5.89 15.10
C LYS A 99 -8.33 6.03 14.92
N ASP A 100 -8.81 6.02 13.68
CA ASP A 100 -10.22 6.16 13.37
C ASP A 100 -11.04 4.93 13.81
N THR A 101 -10.46 3.74 13.75
CA THR A 101 -11.11 2.50 14.20
C THR A 101 -11.11 2.33 15.71
N LEU A 102 -10.18 2.96 16.41
CA LEU A 102 -10.00 2.81 17.86
C LEU A 102 -10.71 3.91 18.67
N MET A 103 -11.03 5.03 18.06
CA MET A 103 -11.72 6.16 18.71
C MET A 103 -13.15 6.27 18.21
N ILE A 104 -14.11 6.14 19.12
CA ILE A 104 -15.55 6.22 18.81
C ILE A 104 -15.97 7.59 18.27
N SER A 105 -15.22 8.66 18.63
CA SER A 105 -15.44 10.02 18.13
C SER A 105 -15.01 10.24 16.70
N ARG A 106 -14.32 9.28 16.08
CA ARG A 106 -13.83 9.35 14.71
C ARG A 106 -14.63 8.44 13.81
N THR A 107 -14.52 8.70 12.51
CA THR A 107 -15.27 7.96 11.48
C THR A 107 -14.30 7.15 10.63
N PRO A 108 -14.19 5.83 10.86
CA PRO A 108 -13.35 4.98 10.02
C PRO A 108 -13.98 4.75 8.65
N GLU A 109 -13.14 4.75 7.63
CA GLU A 109 -13.54 4.63 6.23
C GLU A 109 -12.64 3.64 5.49
N VAL A 110 -13.25 2.81 4.66
CA VAL A 110 -12.57 2.00 3.65
C VAL A 110 -12.63 2.74 2.33
N THR A 111 -11.52 2.87 1.64
CA THR A 111 -11.40 3.69 0.44
C THR A 111 -11.04 2.83 -0.75
N CYS A 112 -11.86 2.89 -1.80
CA CYS A 112 -11.64 2.22 -3.07
C CYS A 112 -11.22 3.26 -4.12
N VAL A 113 -10.02 3.09 -4.68
CA VAL A 113 -9.44 4.03 -5.64
C VAL A 113 -9.30 3.35 -6.98
N VAL A 114 -9.85 3.96 -8.02
CA VAL A 114 -9.73 3.51 -9.40
C VAL A 114 -8.89 4.53 -10.15
N VAL A 115 -7.81 4.07 -10.76
CA VAL A 115 -6.90 4.91 -11.56
C VAL A 115 -6.87 4.44 -12.99
N ASP A 116 -6.33 5.28 -13.87
CA ASP A 116 -6.21 5.02 -15.31
C ASP A 116 -7.57 4.83 -16.02
N VAL A 117 -8.59 5.55 -15.54
CA VAL A 117 -9.90 5.61 -16.20
C VAL A 117 -9.79 6.50 -17.44
N SER A 118 -10.13 5.98 -18.62
CA SER A 118 -10.01 6.71 -19.86
C SER A 118 -11.08 7.78 -20.02
N HIS A 119 -10.78 8.82 -20.83
CA HIS A 119 -11.76 9.83 -21.22
C HIS A 119 -12.87 9.28 -22.12
N GLU A 120 -12.60 8.19 -22.82
CA GLU A 120 -13.56 7.50 -23.70
C GLU A 120 -14.61 6.75 -22.90
N ASP A 121 -14.21 6.10 -21.81
CA ASP A 121 -15.07 5.34 -20.90
C ASP A 121 -14.95 5.84 -19.46
N PRO A 122 -15.43 7.07 -19.17
CA PRO A 122 -15.19 7.71 -17.89
C PRO A 122 -16.08 7.20 -16.74
N GLU A 123 -17.13 6.46 -17.06
CA GLU A 123 -18.12 6.01 -16.08
C GLU A 123 -17.61 4.80 -15.29
N VAL A 124 -17.57 4.94 -13.97
CA VAL A 124 -17.17 3.90 -13.03
C VAL A 124 -18.34 3.60 -12.10
N LYS A 125 -18.72 2.33 -12.01
CA LYS A 125 -19.72 1.86 -11.07
C LYS A 125 -19.06 1.11 -9.91
N PHE A 126 -19.40 1.51 -8.69
CA PHE A 126 -18.98 0.85 -7.46
C PHE A 126 -20.13 0.06 -6.85
N ASN A 127 -19.88 -1.20 -6.48
CA ASN A 127 -20.75 -1.97 -5.62
C ASN A 127 -19.93 -2.39 -4.38
N TRP A 128 -20.49 -2.16 -3.21
CA TRP A 128 -19.86 -2.47 -1.95
C TRP A 128 -20.56 -3.60 -1.22
N TYR A 129 -19.78 -4.47 -0.60
CA TYR A 129 -20.27 -5.62 0.16
C TYR A 129 -19.56 -5.70 1.51
N VAL A 130 -20.32 -5.99 2.56
CA VAL A 130 -19.84 -6.27 3.90
C VAL A 130 -20.23 -7.70 4.22
N ASP A 131 -19.24 -8.59 4.44
CA ASP A 131 -19.44 -10.03 4.60
C ASP A 131 -20.37 -10.64 3.52
N GLY A 132 -20.17 -10.21 2.28
CA GLY A 132 -20.95 -10.69 1.14
C GLY A 132 -22.34 -10.05 0.95
N VAL A 133 -22.76 -9.17 1.85
CA VAL A 133 -24.04 -8.46 1.78
C VAL A 133 -23.84 -7.07 1.19
N GLU A 134 -24.55 -6.76 0.10
CA GLU A 134 -24.46 -5.45 -0.54
C GLU A 134 -24.96 -4.34 0.37
N VAL A 135 -24.20 -3.23 0.38
CA VAL A 135 -24.52 -2.00 1.12
C VAL A 135 -24.56 -0.81 0.16
N HIS A 136 -25.37 0.22 0.50
CA HIS A 136 -25.66 1.34 -0.41
C HIS A 136 -25.31 2.70 0.17
N ASN A 137 -24.57 2.76 1.28
CA ASN A 137 -24.22 3.99 1.98
C ASN A 137 -22.83 4.56 1.61
N ALA A 138 -22.21 4.04 0.56
CA ALA A 138 -20.94 4.56 0.07
C ALA A 138 -21.11 5.91 -0.64
N LYS A 139 -20.08 6.74 -0.57
CA LYS A 139 -20.01 8.03 -1.24
C LYS A 139 -18.94 8.00 -2.32
N THR A 140 -19.32 8.36 -3.54
CA THR A 140 -18.38 8.52 -4.65
C THR A 140 -18.02 9.99 -4.78
N LYS A 141 -16.72 10.28 -4.76
CA LYS A 141 -16.20 11.63 -4.97
C LYS A 141 -16.21 11.97 -6.46
N PRO A 142 -16.28 13.27 -6.85
CA PRO A 142 -16.10 13.65 -8.24
C PRO A 142 -14.79 13.13 -8.79
N ARG A 143 -14.81 12.69 -10.06
CA ARG A 143 -13.58 12.23 -10.73
C ARG A 143 -12.58 13.36 -10.88
N GLU A 144 -11.31 13.03 -10.71
CA GLU A 144 -10.21 13.96 -10.82
C GLU A 144 -9.34 13.61 -12.03
N GLU A 145 -9.04 14.61 -12.85
CA GLU A 145 -8.14 14.44 -13.98
C GLU A 145 -6.70 14.37 -13.50
N GLN A 146 -5.93 13.43 -14.06
CA GLN A 146 -4.52 13.22 -13.73
C GLN A 146 -3.63 13.77 -14.83
N TYR A 147 -2.34 13.98 -14.55
CA TYR A 147 -1.36 14.50 -15.51
C TYR A 147 -1.15 13.62 -16.75
N ASN A 148 -1.49 12.35 -16.68
CA ASN A 148 -1.40 11.41 -17.81
C ASN A 148 -2.67 11.34 -18.66
N SER A 149 -3.54 12.34 -18.56
CA SER A 149 -4.81 12.41 -19.29
C SER A 149 -5.77 11.25 -18.99
N THR A 150 -5.77 10.76 -17.75
CA THR A 150 -6.74 9.79 -17.25
C THR A 150 -7.47 10.37 -16.05
N TYR A 151 -8.58 9.70 -15.64
CA TYR A 151 -9.29 10.05 -14.41
C TYR A 151 -8.92 9.13 -13.27
N ARG A 152 -8.97 9.69 -12.07
CA ARG A 152 -8.94 8.99 -10.79
C ARG A 152 -10.32 9.12 -10.15
N VAL A 153 -10.93 8.01 -9.80
CA VAL A 153 -12.25 7.97 -9.17
C VAL A 153 -12.16 7.26 -7.83
N VAL A 154 -12.75 7.84 -6.80
CA VAL A 154 -12.66 7.35 -5.42
C VAL A 154 -14.07 7.14 -4.87
N SER A 155 -14.29 5.98 -4.29
CA SER A 155 -15.48 5.67 -3.50
C SER A 155 -15.08 5.34 -2.07
N VAL A 156 -15.82 5.89 -1.11
CA VAL A 156 -15.53 5.78 0.32
C VAL A 156 -16.74 5.18 1.02
N LEU A 157 -16.49 4.11 1.79
CA LEU A 157 -17.49 3.47 2.63
C LEU A 157 -17.14 3.71 4.10
N THR A 158 -18.06 4.35 4.85
CA THR A 158 -17.96 4.43 6.30
C THR A 158 -18.22 3.05 6.90
N VAL A 159 -17.35 2.61 7.79
CA VAL A 159 -17.46 1.33 8.48
C VAL A 159 -17.78 1.54 9.95
N LEU A 160 -18.46 0.57 10.56
CA LEU A 160 -18.66 0.56 11.99
C LEU A 160 -17.37 0.10 12.69
N HIS A 161 -16.96 0.80 13.73
CA HIS A 161 -15.74 0.49 14.50
C HIS A 161 -15.69 -1.00 14.88
N GLN A 162 -16.78 -1.49 15.48
CA GLN A 162 -16.85 -2.86 15.97
C GLN A 162 -16.85 -3.88 14.84
N ASP A 163 -17.44 -3.57 13.69
CA ASP A 163 -17.44 -4.46 12.54
C ASP A 163 -16.03 -4.66 11.97
N TRP A 164 -15.26 -3.58 11.86
CA TRP A 164 -13.87 -3.67 11.45
C TRP A 164 -13.03 -4.47 12.45
N LEU A 165 -13.14 -4.16 13.74
CA LEU A 165 -12.39 -4.83 14.80
C LEU A 165 -12.77 -6.30 14.96
N ASN A 166 -14.00 -6.69 14.62
CA ASN A 166 -14.46 -8.07 14.59
C ASN A 166 -14.03 -8.83 13.34
N GLY A 167 -13.33 -8.18 12.40
CA GLY A 167 -12.78 -8.84 11.23
C GLY A 167 -13.74 -9.02 10.07
N LYS A 168 -14.81 -8.23 9.97
CA LYS A 168 -15.69 -8.26 8.80
C LYS A 168 -14.91 -7.94 7.53
N GLU A 169 -15.29 -8.58 6.43
CA GLU A 169 -14.69 -8.40 5.12
C GLU A 169 -15.44 -7.35 4.31
N TYR A 170 -14.68 -6.42 3.75
CA TYR A 170 -15.20 -5.32 2.92
C TYR A 170 -14.74 -5.53 1.49
N LYS A 171 -15.68 -5.60 0.56
CA LYS A 171 -15.41 -5.79 -0.87
C LYS A 171 -15.86 -4.58 -1.65
N CYS A 172 -14.96 -4.09 -2.51
CA CYS A 172 -15.25 -3.10 -3.54
C CYS A 172 -15.25 -3.80 -4.90
N LYS A 173 -16.38 -3.75 -5.59
CA LYS A 173 -16.57 -4.25 -6.96
C LYS A 173 -16.65 -3.07 -7.90
N VAL A 174 -15.76 -3.01 -8.87
CA VAL A 174 -15.64 -1.91 -9.83
C VAL A 174 -15.98 -2.38 -11.22
N SER A 175 -16.90 -1.70 -11.86
CA SER A 175 -17.30 -1.93 -13.26
C SER A 175 -16.99 -0.70 -14.10
N ASN A 176 -16.46 -0.93 -15.30
CA ASN A 176 -16.18 0.09 -16.31
C ASN A 176 -16.24 -0.57 -17.69
N LYS A 177 -16.67 0.17 -18.70
CA LYS A 177 -16.80 -0.38 -20.07
C LYS A 177 -15.49 -0.88 -20.67
N ALA A 178 -14.35 -0.32 -20.23
CA ALA A 178 -13.03 -0.76 -20.63
C ALA A 178 -12.59 -2.08 -19.96
N LEU A 179 -13.35 -2.54 -18.95
CA LEU A 179 -13.10 -3.81 -18.26
C LEU A 179 -14.04 -4.88 -18.78
N PRO A 180 -13.55 -6.02 -19.24
CA PRO A 180 -14.40 -7.13 -19.73
C PRO A 180 -15.15 -7.83 -18.60
N ALA A 181 -14.63 -7.77 -17.36
CA ALA A 181 -15.30 -8.23 -16.16
C ALA A 181 -15.03 -7.25 -15.01
N PRO A 182 -15.96 -7.13 -14.05
CA PRO A 182 -15.72 -6.29 -12.87
C PRO A 182 -14.50 -6.74 -12.07
N ILE A 183 -13.74 -5.77 -11.55
CA ILE A 183 -12.62 -6.02 -10.65
C ILE A 183 -13.13 -5.98 -9.21
N GLU A 184 -12.83 -7.01 -8.43
CA GLU A 184 -13.17 -7.10 -7.02
C GLU A 184 -11.92 -7.05 -6.15
N LYS A 185 -11.94 -6.22 -5.12
CA LYS A 185 -10.91 -6.17 -4.09
C LYS A 185 -11.57 -6.32 -2.73
N THR A 186 -10.97 -7.12 -1.86
CA THR A 186 -11.47 -7.39 -0.51
C THR A 186 -10.41 -7.03 0.52
N ILE A 187 -10.83 -6.43 1.62
CA ILE A 187 -9.97 -6.06 2.73
C ILE A 187 -10.66 -6.34 4.06
N SER A 188 -9.87 -6.74 5.03
CA SER A 188 -10.29 -6.92 6.42
C SER A 188 -9.11 -6.68 7.36
N LYS A 189 -9.38 -6.55 8.64
CA LYS A 189 -8.33 -6.53 9.66
C LYS A 189 -7.51 -7.82 9.57
N ALA A 190 -6.22 -7.75 9.85
CA ALA A 190 -5.35 -8.92 9.90
C ALA A 190 -5.90 -9.97 10.88
N LYS A 191 -5.90 -11.23 10.46
CA LYS A 191 -6.34 -12.37 11.28
C LYS A 191 -5.26 -12.72 12.31
N GLY A 192 -5.67 -13.24 13.44
CA GLY A 192 -4.77 -13.66 14.53
C GLY A 192 -5.20 -13.11 15.88
N GLN A 193 -4.59 -13.63 16.95
CA GLN A 193 -4.88 -13.20 18.31
C GLN A 193 -4.26 -11.84 18.58
N PRO A 194 -5.05 -10.84 18.99
CA PRO A 194 -4.50 -9.57 19.41
C PRO A 194 -3.53 -9.69 20.58
N ARG A 195 -2.44 -8.93 20.54
CA ARG A 195 -1.41 -8.90 21.58
C ARG A 195 -1.18 -7.46 22.02
N GLU A 196 -1.15 -7.25 23.33
CA GLU A 196 -1.05 -5.94 23.94
C GLU A 196 0.36 -5.34 23.76
N PRO A 197 0.49 -4.08 23.29
CA PRO A 197 1.77 -3.42 23.21
C PRO A 197 2.34 -3.10 24.60
N GLN A 198 3.65 -3.28 24.73
CA GLN A 198 4.43 -2.80 25.86
C GLN A 198 5.10 -1.49 25.46
N VAL A 199 4.97 -0.47 26.30
CA VAL A 199 5.44 0.89 26.02
C VAL A 199 6.53 1.27 27.01
N TYR A 200 7.70 1.65 26.46
CA TYR A 200 8.86 2.09 27.24
C TYR A 200 9.32 3.45 26.72
N THR A 201 9.62 4.36 27.63
CA THR A 201 10.19 5.67 27.31
C THR A 201 11.67 5.69 27.62
N LEU A 202 12.45 6.31 26.76
CA LEU A 202 13.91 6.41 26.87
C LEU A 202 14.31 7.88 26.85
N PRO A 203 15.09 8.33 27.85
CA PRO A 203 15.59 9.70 27.91
C PRO A 203 16.70 9.94 26.87
N PRO A 204 17.07 11.23 26.63
CA PRO A 204 18.23 11.55 25.82
C PRO A 204 19.50 10.95 26.40
N SER A 205 20.42 10.53 25.52
CA SER A 205 21.75 10.12 25.94
C SER A 205 22.57 11.32 26.47
N ARG A 206 23.57 11.03 27.30
CA ARG A 206 24.51 12.08 27.80
C ARG A 206 25.20 12.83 26.66
N GLU A 207 25.56 12.11 25.62
CA GLU A 207 26.23 12.67 24.43
C GLU A 207 25.36 13.67 23.72
N GLU A 208 24.07 13.42 23.66
CA GLU A 208 23.10 14.31 22.99
C GLU A 208 22.88 15.61 23.75
N MET A 209 23.13 15.62 25.07
CA MET A 209 23.02 16.81 25.90
C MET A 209 24.00 17.92 25.57
N THR A 210 24.97 17.67 24.69
CA THR A 210 25.85 18.70 24.11
C THR A 210 25.19 19.49 22.98
N LYS A 211 24.05 19.05 22.50
CA LYS A 211 23.30 19.67 21.40
C LYS A 211 22.23 20.63 21.93
N ASN A 212 21.68 21.47 21.06
CA ASN A 212 20.61 22.39 21.41
C ASN A 212 19.25 21.71 21.48
N GLN A 213 19.08 20.62 20.75
CA GLN A 213 17.89 19.78 20.73
C GLN A 213 18.24 18.36 21.16
N VAL A 214 17.28 17.71 21.82
CA VAL A 214 17.43 16.35 22.35
C VAL A 214 16.28 15.47 21.88
N SER A 215 16.52 14.17 21.84
CA SER A 215 15.58 13.16 21.39
C SER A 215 15.02 12.37 22.57
N LEU A 216 13.71 12.34 22.69
CA LEU A 216 12.96 11.46 23.57
C LEU A 216 12.42 10.30 22.74
N THR A 217 12.60 9.08 23.21
CA THR A 217 12.24 7.90 22.44
C THR A 217 11.17 7.10 23.15
N CYS A 218 10.19 6.65 22.41
CA CYS A 218 9.17 5.72 22.84
C CYS A 218 9.36 4.40 22.08
N LEU A 219 9.66 3.32 22.78
CA LEU A 219 9.69 1.98 22.24
C LEU A 219 8.36 1.30 22.51
N VAL A 220 7.71 0.84 21.47
CA VAL A 220 6.43 0.11 21.53
C VAL A 220 6.67 -1.27 20.94
N LYS A 221 6.50 -2.34 21.72
CA LYS A 221 6.85 -3.70 21.28
C LYS A 221 5.81 -4.73 21.70
N GLY A 222 5.86 -5.87 21.03
CA GLY A 222 5.08 -7.05 21.39
C GLY A 222 3.62 -6.98 21.00
N PHE A 223 3.23 -6.11 20.08
CA PHE A 223 1.84 -5.93 19.69
C PHE A 223 1.46 -6.69 18.41
N TYR A 224 0.18 -7.03 18.32
CA TYR A 224 -0.46 -7.61 17.15
C TYR A 224 -1.96 -7.28 17.15
N PRO A 225 -2.58 -6.93 16.01
CA PRO A 225 -1.99 -6.69 14.71
C PRO A 225 -1.14 -5.41 14.65
N SER A 226 -0.58 -5.12 13.47
CA SER A 226 0.32 -3.98 13.25
C SER A 226 -0.36 -2.60 13.30
N ASP A 227 -1.70 -2.56 13.25
CA ASP A 227 -2.47 -1.33 13.30
C ASP A 227 -2.30 -0.66 14.67
N ILE A 228 -1.71 0.52 14.66
CA ILE A 228 -1.36 1.24 15.91
C ILE A 228 -1.25 2.73 15.61
N ALA A 229 -1.52 3.57 16.63
CA ALA A 229 -1.28 5.00 16.57
C ALA A 229 -0.42 5.43 17.77
N VAL A 230 0.57 6.27 17.51
CA VAL A 230 1.47 6.82 18.54
C VAL A 230 1.50 8.34 18.40
N GLU A 231 1.32 9.02 19.51
CA GLU A 231 1.33 10.49 19.59
C GLU A 231 2.13 10.93 20.80
N TRP A 232 2.58 12.19 20.78
CA TRP A 232 3.26 12.81 21.90
C TRP A 232 2.51 14.06 22.37
N GLU A 233 2.54 14.28 23.68
CA GLU A 233 2.01 15.49 24.28
C GLU A 233 2.88 15.98 25.44
N SER A 234 2.75 17.24 25.79
CA SER A 234 3.34 17.83 26.99
C SER A 234 2.34 18.80 27.59
N ASN A 235 2.06 18.68 28.90
CA ASN A 235 1.10 19.52 29.61
C ASN A 235 -0.30 19.56 28.94
N GLY A 236 -0.75 18.43 28.40
CA GLY A 236 -2.04 18.32 27.70
C GLY A 236 -2.06 18.93 26.29
N GLN A 237 -0.95 19.42 25.77
CA GLN A 237 -0.83 19.98 24.44
C GLN A 237 -0.11 19.01 23.51
N PRO A 238 -0.59 18.82 22.26
CA PRO A 238 0.08 17.99 21.29
C PRO A 238 1.50 18.50 21.01
N GLU A 239 2.45 17.59 20.93
CA GLU A 239 3.78 17.83 20.41
C GLU A 239 3.84 17.36 18.94
N ASN A 240 4.36 18.19 18.05
CA ASN A 240 4.29 17.93 16.61
C ASN A 240 5.63 17.51 15.98
N ASN A 241 6.75 17.77 16.67
CA ASN A 241 8.08 17.50 16.15
C ASN A 241 8.54 16.08 16.49
N TYR A 242 7.81 15.09 15.98
CA TYR A 242 8.16 13.68 16.15
C TYR A 242 8.05 12.90 14.84
N LYS A 243 8.79 11.79 14.78
CA LYS A 243 8.71 10.81 13.72
C LYS A 243 8.55 9.43 14.32
N THR A 244 7.66 8.64 13.75
CA THR A 244 7.40 7.26 14.15
C THR A 244 7.74 6.32 13.01
N THR A 245 8.48 5.25 13.30
CA THR A 245 8.79 4.23 12.30
C THR A 245 7.53 3.45 11.92
N PRO A 246 7.47 2.85 10.74
CA PRO A 246 6.50 1.80 10.48
C PRO A 246 6.67 0.64 11.47
N PRO A 247 5.60 -0.13 11.75
CA PRO A 247 5.73 -1.37 12.51
C PRO A 247 6.69 -2.34 11.83
N VAL A 248 7.56 -2.95 12.61
CA VAL A 248 8.55 -3.94 12.14
C VAL A 248 8.19 -5.30 12.73
N LEU A 249 8.17 -6.32 11.90
CA LEU A 249 7.91 -7.70 12.33
C LEU A 249 9.09 -8.22 13.16
N ASP A 250 8.78 -8.62 14.39
CA ASP A 250 9.76 -9.22 15.30
C ASP A 250 9.84 -10.73 15.11
N SER A 251 10.88 -11.34 15.66
CA SER A 251 11.15 -12.78 15.55
C SER A 251 10.05 -13.67 16.15
N ASP A 252 9.28 -13.16 17.11
CA ASP A 252 8.19 -13.89 17.76
C ASP A 252 6.82 -13.72 17.07
N GLY A 253 6.78 -13.07 15.90
CA GLY A 253 5.55 -12.81 15.13
C GLY A 253 4.76 -11.59 15.60
N SER A 254 5.18 -10.91 16.66
CA SER A 254 4.65 -9.59 17.04
C SER A 254 5.34 -8.47 16.30
N PHE A 255 4.87 -7.24 16.49
CA PHE A 255 5.46 -6.04 15.92
C PHE A 255 6.08 -5.16 16.98
N PHE A 256 7.05 -4.35 16.56
CA PHE A 256 7.59 -3.25 17.36
C PHE A 256 7.78 -2.01 16.49
N LEU A 257 7.87 -0.87 17.14
CA LEU A 257 8.23 0.41 16.51
C LEU A 257 8.92 1.34 17.51
N TYR A 258 9.55 2.37 16.97
CA TYR A 258 10.09 3.50 17.72
C TYR A 258 9.41 4.79 17.28
N SER A 259 9.13 5.66 18.25
CA SER A 259 8.74 7.05 18.00
C SER A 259 9.76 7.98 18.67
N LYS A 260 10.25 8.95 17.92
CA LYS A 260 11.28 9.89 18.36
C LYS A 260 10.72 11.30 18.36
N LEU A 261 10.62 11.90 19.55
CA LEU A 261 10.26 13.30 19.75
C LEU A 261 11.51 14.15 19.89
N THR A 262 11.62 15.22 19.12
CA THR A 262 12.69 16.19 19.22
C THR A 262 12.21 17.43 19.95
N VAL A 263 12.88 17.80 21.03
CA VAL A 263 12.55 18.98 21.84
C VAL A 263 13.80 19.81 22.10
N ASP A 264 13.61 21.09 22.37
CA ASP A 264 14.71 21.96 22.83
C ASP A 264 15.25 21.46 24.19
N LYS A 265 16.56 21.41 24.29
CA LYS A 265 17.23 20.96 25.53
C LYS A 265 16.74 21.72 26.76
N SER A 266 16.47 23.03 26.63
CA SER A 266 15.94 23.85 27.72
C SER A 266 14.62 23.34 28.28
N ARG A 267 13.72 22.90 27.41
CA ARG A 267 12.43 22.33 27.84
C ARG A 267 12.63 21.06 28.68
N TRP A 268 13.55 20.21 28.24
CA TRP A 268 13.91 19.00 28.98
C TRP A 268 14.54 19.32 30.33
N GLN A 269 15.51 20.23 30.35
CA GLN A 269 16.22 20.64 31.58
C GLN A 269 15.33 21.37 32.60
N GLN A 270 14.27 22.04 32.13
CA GLN A 270 13.27 22.67 33.01
C GLN A 270 12.37 21.65 33.72
N GLY A 271 12.49 20.37 33.39
CA GLY A 271 11.70 19.31 34.01
C GLY A 271 10.30 19.16 33.43
N ASN A 272 10.03 19.66 32.23
CA ASN A 272 8.74 19.42 31.56
C ASN A 272 8.50 17.92 31.39
N VAL A 273 7.26 17.52 31.53
CA VAL A 273 6.82 16.13 31.36
C VAL A 273 6.32 15.94 29.95
N PHE A 274 6.87 14.96 29.27
CA PHE A 274 6.47 14.55 27.92
C PHE A 274 5.84 13.17 28.01
N SER A 275 4.74 12.96 27.29
CA SER A 275 4.02 11.71 27.33
C SER A 275 3.89 11.10 25.95
N CYS A 276 4.23 9.82 25.85
CA CYS A 276 4.00 8.99 24.70
C CYS A 276 2.65 8.31 24.86
N SER A 277 1.72 8.57 23.95
CA SER A 277 0.37 8.00 23.93
C SER A 277 0.27 6.96 22.84
N VAL A 278 -0.18 5.76 23.17
CA VAL A 278 -0.31 4.63 22.27
C VAL A 278 -1.76 4.16 22.22
N MET A 279 -2.29 3.99 21.02
CA MET A 279 -3.62 3.42 20.78
C MET A 279 -3.48 2.09 20.03
N HIS A 280 -4.10 1.05 20.57
CA HIS A 280 -4.12 -0.30 20.00
C HIS A 280 -5.34 -1.07 20.50
N GLU A 281 -5.89 -1.96 19.67
CA GLU A 281 -7.11 -2.70 20.02
C GLU A 281 -6.97 -3.60 21.25
N ALA A 282 -5.77 -4.10 21.56
CA ALA A 282 -5.52 -4.99 22.69
C ALA A 282 -5.34 -4.25 24.02
N LEU A 283 -5.27 -2.92 24.02
CA LEU A 283 -5.17 -2.11 25.22
C LEU A 283 -6.53 -1.90 25.85
N HIS A 284 -6.56 -1.80 27.19
CA HIS A 284 -7.77 -1.37 27.91
C HIS A 284 -8.19 0.03 27.46
N ASN A 285 -9.45 0.20 27.08
CA ASN A 285 -9.97 1.43 26.44
C ASN A 285 -9.19 1.83 25.16
N HIS A 286 -8.48 0.88 24.52
CA HIS A 286 -7.68 1.10 23.32
C HIS A 286 -6.55 2.12 23.47
N TYR A 287 -6.15 2.43 24.70
CA TYR A 287 -5.25 3.54 24.99
C TYR A 287 -4.35 3.28 26.19
N THR A 288 -3.09 3.71 26.09
CA THR A 288 -2.15 3.81 27.20
C THR A 288 -1.22 5.01 27.01
N GLN A 289 -0.66 5.48 28.10
CA GLN A 289 0.23 6.63 28.11
C GLN A 289 1.41 6.37 29.04
N LYS A 290 2.62 6.71 28.59
CA LYS A 290 3.83 6.67 29.41
C LYS A 290 4.49 8.04 29.40
N SER A 291 4.81 8.52 30.59
CA SER A 291 5.44 9.83 30.79
C SER A 291 6.94 9.72 30.93
N LEU A 292 7.63 10.78 30.53
CA LEU A 292 9.06 10.91 30.58
C LEU A 292 9.43 12.36 30.97
N SER A 293 10.28 12.52 31.98
CA SER A 293 10.83 13.80 32.41
C SER A 293 12.22 13.60 32.98
N LEU A 294 12.98 14.69 33.03
CA LEU A 294 14.27 14.70 33.74
C LEU A 294 14.03 14.41 35.23
N SER A 295 14.64 13.32 35.75
CA SER A 295 14.58 13.04 37.17
C SER A 295 15.28 14.15 37.96
N PRO A 296 14.69 14.67 39.07
CA PRO A 296 15.44 15.52 39.97
C PRO A 296 16.69 14.78 40.41
N GLY A 297 17.85 15.39 40.23
CA GLY A 297 19.14 14.76 40.55
C GLY A 297 19.13 14.19 41.94
N LYS A 298 19.58 12.91 42.07
CA LYS A 298 20.00 12.38 43.35
C LYS A 298 21.36 12.99 43.69
#